data_fd7e6eaf1ba92d56ff4d47d10ac7b343
#
_entry.id   fd7e6eaf1ba92d56ff4d47d10ac7b343
#
_cell.length_a   1.000
_cell.length_b   1.000
_cell.length_c   1.000
_cell.angle_alpha   90.00
_cell.angle_beta   90.00
_cell.angle_gamma   90.00
#
_symmetry.space_group_name_H-M   'P 1'
#
loop_
_entity.id
_entity.type
_entity.pdbx_description
1 polymer ?
#
loop_
_entity_poly.entity_id
_entity_poly.type
_entity_poly.pdbx_seq_one_letter_code
_entity_poly.pdbx_strand_id
1 'polypeptide(L)'
;MIGPALRQAYMLYLLALLFAIYTSSASFAWGADGLTIEPPVIELNGPGEQVQIRVLNTKGEDVTAACVFKSHDANTVRVSNKGQVTSNKAGQTKIEVVNQSLVQLVAVKIAEADAGSKVTFEKDLQPILTRYGCNAGSCHGKQRGQNGFQLSLLGFDNDFDFYAITSESRGRRIFPASPKDSLLLKKASGQVPHGGGKKLPEDGNAYAQVLEWIKNGQPRSTHDELKVVNIEIIPSEVKMLPRTKVQTRVLARYSDGTSKDVTHLAAFQSSESVLASIDAEGMIQSGPLPGEAAIMARFMEKFSVCLVTLPLPETLNVNLPTRIDSQHYIDRLLSDKFVKLGLSPSDLAADHTYLRRVYLDLIGRLPTPEESRSWLAETAPDKKEKLALRLLSRPEYADFWANKWADLLRPNPFHVGMKAVFVLHTWLRDCFRKNLPYDQFAKQIIAADGSTFRDGASVVIRDKRQPDELTTVISRLFLGIRLECAKCHHHPFEVYGQDDFYHFAAFFGRIGKKGTGISAPISG
;
A
#
# COMPACT_ATOMS: atom_id res chain seq x y z
N MET A 1 33.75 -33.56 -17.93
CA MET A 1 34.40 -33.51 -16.61
C MET A 1 35.29 -32.28 -16.57
N ILE A 2 34.84 -31.25 -15.90
CA ILE A 2 35.58 -29.97 -15.77
C ILE A 2 36.54 -30.15 -14.59
N GLY A 3 37.85 -30.01 -14.84
CA GLY A 3 38.88 -30.28 -13.84
C GLY A 3 38.89 -29.32 -12.65
N PRO A 4 39.47 -29.72 -11.51
CA PRO A 4 39.40 -28.97 -10.25
C PRO A 4 39.98 -27.55 -10.31
N ALA A 5 40.92 -27.28 -11.20
CA ALA A 5 41.52 -25.95 -11.39
C ALA A 5 40.56 -24.91 -11.98
N LEU A 6 39.62 -25.32 -12.85
CA LEU A 6 38.61 -24.41 -13.41
C LEU A 6 37.51 -24.07 -12.37
N ARG A 7 37.22 -24.99 -11.45
CA ARG A 7 36.29 -24.70 -10.34
C ARG A 7 36.84 -23.69 -9.34
N GLN A 8 38.12 -23.75 -9.07
CA GLN A 8 38.79 -22.78 -8.18
C GLN A 8 38.87 -21.38 -8.80
N ALA A 9 39.16 -21.29 -10.11
CA ALA A 9 39.16 -20.02 -10.82
C ALA A 9 37.76 -19.37 -10.89
N TYR A 10 36.70 -20.18 -11.09
CA TYR A 10 35.32 -19.68 -11.13
C TYR A 10 34.82 -19.22 -9.75
N MET A 11 35.24 -19.90 -8.68
CA MET A 11 34.90 -19.50 -7.30
C MET A 11 35.64 -18.23 -6.88
N LEU A 12 36.88 -18.04 -7.31
CA LEU A 12 37.66 -16.80 -7.09
C LEU A 12 37.08 -15.63 -7.89
N TYR A 13 36.57 -15.87 -9.10
CA TYR A 13 35.94 -14.86 -9.95
C TYR A 13 34.58 -14.44 -9.37
N LEU A 14 33.79 -15.39 -8.84
CA LEU A 14 32.53 -15.11 -8.13
C LEU A 14 32.73 -14.37 -6.80
N LEU A 15 33.81 -14.71 -6.06
CA LEU A 15 34.16 -13.99 -4.83
C LEU A 15 34.70 -12.57 -5.15
N ALA A 16 35.43 -12.37 -6.24
CA ALA A 16 35.85 -11.05 -6.68
C ALA A 16 34.68 -10.18 -7.18
N LEU A 17 33.68 -10.78 -7.85
CA LEU A 17 32.45 -10.10 -8.27
C LEU A 17 31.58 -9.74 -7.05
N LEU A 18 31.46 -10.62 -6.05
CA LEU A 18 30.76 -10.32 -4.79
C LEU A 18 31.48 -9.24 -3.98
N PHE A 19 32.81 -9.19 -4.01
CA PHE A 19 33.60 -8.14 -3.36
C PHE A 19 33.50 -6.80 -4.11
N ALA A 20 33.40 -6.80 -5.44
CA ALA A 20 33.18 -5.59 -6.24
C ALA A 20 31.77 -5.01 -6.09
N ILE A 21 30.76 -5.85 -5.81
CA ILE A 21 29.38 -5.41 -5.50
C ILE A 21 29.30 -4.84 -4.07
N TYR A 22 30.16 -5.29 -3.16
CA TYR A 22 30.18 -4.79 -1.77
C TYR A 22 31.01 -3.49 -1.61
N THR A 23 31.81 -3.08 -2.58
CA THR A 23 32.62 -1.85 -2.51
C THR A 23 31.99 -0.64 -3.22
N SER A 24 30.80 -0.77 -3.80
CA SER A 24 30.02 0.38 -4.30
C SER A 24 29.02 0.93 -3.27
N SER A 25 29.18 0.61 -1.98
CA SER A 25 28.63 1.45 -0.92
C SER A 25 29.36 2.79 -0.99
N ALA A 26 28.71 3.77 -1.63
CA ALA A 26 29.15 5.16 -1.57
C ALA A 26 29.45 5.48 -0.11
N SER A 27 30.74 5.66 0.19
CA SER A 27 31.19 6.17 1.47
C SER A 27 30.60 7.55 1.61
N PHE A 28 29.46 7.66 2.32
CA PHE A 28 28.98 8.94 2.81
C PHE A 28 30.05 9.48 3.73
N ALA A 29 30.82 10.45 3.24
CA ALA A 29 31.71 11.22 4.07
C ALA A 29 30.84 11.95 5.10
N TRP A 30 30.76 11.43 6.30
CA TRP A 30 30.25 12.13 7.46
C TRP A 30 31.22 13.28 7.72
N GLY A 31 30.86 14.48 7.26
CA GLY A 31 31.51 15.70 7.70
C GLY A 31 31.18 15.89 9.16
N ALA A 32 32.19 15.83 10.03
CA ALA A 32 32.07 16.24 11.40
C ALA A 32 31.51 17.69 11.41
N ASP A 33 30.45 17.94 12.20
CA ASP A 33 29.85 19.25 12.46
C ASP A 33 29.05 19.93 11.32
N GLY A 34 28.23 19.18 10.55
CA GLY A 34 27.43 19.78 9.48
C GLY A 34 26.05 19.14 9.23
N LEU A 35 25.27 19.78 8.36
CA LEU A 35 24.01 19.22 7.85
C LEU A 35 24.31 18.24 6.72
N THR A 36 23.60 17.12 6.67
CA THR A 36 23.60 16.20 5.51
C THR A 36 22.42 16.55 4.63
N ILE A 37 22.68 16.86 3.34
CA ILE A 37 21.64 17.24 2.39
C ILE A 37 21.47 16.15 1.34
N GLU A 38 20.23 15.76 1.10
CA GLU A 38 19.83 14.76 0.12
C GLU A 38 18.92 15.38 -0.96
N PRO A 39 19.33 15.35 -2.24
CA PRO A 39 20.60 14.92 -2.77
C PRO A 39 21.73 15.92 -2.49
N PRO A 40 23.01 15.48 -2.43
CA PRO A 40 24.14 16.37 -2.16
C PRO A 40 24.45 17.35 -3.31
N VAL A 41 24.05 16.99 -4.51
CA VAL A 41 24.09 17.80 -5.73
C VAL A 41 22.78 17.63 -6.47
N ILE A 42 22.25 18.70 -7.03
CA ILE A 42 21.02 18.68 -7.81
C ILE A 42 21.36 18.83 -9.29
N GLU A 43 21.04 17.82 -10.08
CA GLU A 43 21.18 17.83 -11.53
C GLU A 43 19.79 17.68 -12.16
N LEU A 44 19.42 18.63 -13.03
CA LEU A 44 18.11 18.72 -13.69
C LEU A 44 18.33 18.79 -15.21
N ASN A 45 17.49 18.08 -15.97
CA ASN A 45 17.65 17.91 -17.41
C ASN A 45 16.95 19.02 -18.23
N GLY A 46 16.38 20.00 -17.56
CA GLY A 46 15.73 21.12 -18.25
C GLY A 46 14.88 22.00 -17.33
N PRO A 47 14.32 23.07 -17.90
CA PRO A 47 13.37 23.93 -17.18
C PRO A 47 12.07 23.20 -16.81
N GLY A 48 11.51 23.49 -15.63
CA GLY A 48 10.28 22.91 -15.13
C GLY A 48 10.48 21.64 -14.32
N GLU A 49 11.67 20.99 -14.34
CA GLU A 49 11.94 19.84 -13.49
C GLU A 49 12.02 20.24 -12.01
N GLN A 50 11.66 19.30 -11.16
CA GLN A 50 11.58 19.52 -9.72
C GLN A 50 12.29 18.41 -8.95
N VAL A 51 12.91 18.79 -7.82
CA VAL A 51 13.57 17.88 -6.87
C VAL A 51 13.23 18.31 -5.45
N GLN A 52 12.99 17.38 -4.57
CA GLN A 52 12.78 17.62 -3.15
C GLN A 52 14.12 17.52 -2.39
N ILE A 53 14.48 18.55 -1.65
CA ILE A 53 15.58 18.52 -0.69
C ILE A 53 15.09 17.91 0.62
N ARG A 54 15.90 17.05 1.20
CA ARG A 54 15.78 16.53 2.54
C ARG A 54 17.05 16.85 3.32
N VAL A 55 16.92 17.29 4.56
CA VAL A 55 18.05 17.74 5.40
C VAL A 55 18.08 16.96 6.70
N LEU A 56 19.23 16.37 6.99
CA LEU A 56 19.47 15.62 8.21
C LEU A 56 20.51 16.36 9.07
N ASN A 57 20.34 16.31 10.38
CA ASN A 57 21.35 16.78 11.32
C ASN A 57 22.46 15.72 11.55
N THR A 58 23.45 16.04 12.37
CA THR A 58 24.57 15.13 12.71
C THR A 58 24.14 13.83 13.39
N LYS A 59 22.91 13.77 13.93
CA LYS A 59 22.33 12.57 14.52
C LYS A 59 21.51 11.74 13.53
N GLY A 60 21.41 12.18 12.26
CA GLY A 60 20.58 11.54 11.25
C GLY A 60 19.09 11.85 11.38
N GLU A 61 18.71 12.82 12.22
CA GLU A 61 17.32 13.25 12.38
C GLU A 61 16.95 14.24 11.28
N ASP A 62 15.74 14.14 10.75
CA ASP A 62 15.23 15.06 9.74
C ASP A 62 14.93 16.43 10.33
N VAL A 63 15.58 17.45 9.81
CA VAL A 63 15.41 18.85 10.22
C VAL A 63 14.89 19.73 9.07
N THR A 64 14.46 19.14 7.97
CA THR A 64 14.02 19.85 6.75
C THR A 64 12.98 20.91 7.05
N ALA A 65 11.99 20.59 7.89
CA ALA A 65 10.91 21.50 8.26
C ALA A 65 11.38 22.73 9.07
N ALA A 66 12.58 22.67 9.66
CA ALA A 66 13.19 23.74 10.46
C ALA A 66 14.25 24.53 9.66
N CYS A 67 14.49 24.17 8.39
CA CYS A 67 15.47 24.83 7.54
C CYS A 67 14.87 26.03 6.80
N VAL A 68 15.71 27.00 6.52
CA VAL A 68 15.44 28.10 5.60
C VAL A 68 16.23 27.84 4.31
N PHE A 69 15.54 27.91 3.17
CA PHE A 69 16.12 27.69 1.85
C PHE A 69 16.17 28.98 1.06
N LYS A 70 17.30 29.29 0.44
CA LYS A 70 17.48 30.48 -0.37
C LYS A 70 18.26 30.16 -1.65
N SER A 71 17.69 30.48 -2.81
CA SER A 71 18.42 30.43 -4.08
C SER A 71 19.32 31.64 -4.25
N HIS A 72 20.55 31.44 -4.73
CA HIS A 72 21.45 32.50 -5.09
C HIS A 72 21.08 33.17 -6.44
N ASP A 73 20.33 32.48 -7.30
CA ASP A 73 19.76 33.03 -8.53
C ASP A 73 18.35 32.47 -8.74
N ALA A 74 17.35 33.25 -8.33
CA ALA A 74 15.94 32.90 -8.46
C ALA A 74 15.44 32.87 -9.93
N ASN A 75 16.17 33.46 -10.88
CA ASN A 75 15.86 33.35 -12.30
C ASN A 75 16.24 31.97 -12.87
N THR A 76 17.27 31.35 -12.32
CA THR A 76 17.74 30.03 -12.72
C THR A 76 17.01 28.94 -11.94
N VAL A 77 16.86 29.08 -10.61
CA VAL A 77 16.21 28.11 -9.72
C VAL A 77 15.37 28.80 -8.67
N ARG A 78 14.15 28.33 -8.47
CA ARG A 78 13.34 28.66 -7.29
C ARG A 78 13.36 27.52 -6.28
N VAL A 79 13.34 27.85 -4.99
CA VAL A 79 13.19 26.90 -3.91
C VAL A 79 12.06 27.34 -2.98
N SER A 80 11.18 26.41 -2.60
CA SER A 80 10.10 26.68 -1.65
C SER A 80 10.61 26.66 -0.21
N ASN A 81 9.80 27.15 0.72
CA ASN A 81 10.07 27.06 2.16
C ASN A 81 10.07 25.62 2.72
N LYS A 82 9.64 24.64 1.93
CA LYS A 82 9.69 23.21 2.24
C LYS A 82 10.83 22.46 1.53
N GLY A 83 11.74 23.20 0.86
CA GLY A 83 12.89 22.61 0.16
C GLY A 83 12.56 22.00 -1.21
N GLN A 84 11.40 22.31 -1.81
CA GLN A 84 11.11 21.90 -3.18
C GLN A 84 11.82 22.85 -4.14
N VAL A 85 12.70 22.30 -4.94
CA VAL A 85 13.50 23.00 -5.96
C VAL A 85 12.82 22.89 -7.31
N THR A 86 12.68 24.01 -8.02
CA THR A 86 12.11 24.05 -9.38
C THR A 86 13.06 24.80 -10.30
N SER A 87 13.47 24.17 -11.41
CA SER A 87 14.29 24.80 -12.45
C SER A 87 13.48 25.76 -13.31
N ASN A 88 14.03 26.94 -13.59
CA ASN A 88 13.39 27.92 -14.47
C ASN A 88 14.09 28.01 -15.84
N LYS A 89 15.42 27.96 -15.87
CA LYS A 89 16.24 27.98 -17.11
C LYS A 89 17.52 27.21 -16.92
N ALA A 90 18.16 26.79 -18.02
CA ALA A 90 19.47 26.17 -18.01
C ALA A 90 20.53 27.08 -17.36
N GLY A 91 21.50 26.47 -16.68
CA GLY A 91 22.57 27.15 -15.99
C GLY A 91 23.04 26.46 -14.71
N GLN A 92 23.87 27.15 -13.95
CA GLN A 92 24.39 26.69 -12.68
C GLN A 92 24.17 27.74 -11.60
N THR A 93 23.78 27.28 -10.41
CA THR A 93 23.60 28.14 -9.24
C THR A 93 23.79 27.34 -7.96
N LYS A 94 23.57 27.96 -6.82
CA LYS A 94 23.61 27.30 -5.51
C LYS A 94 22.35 27.62 -4.72
N ILE A 95 21.95 26.67 -3.87
CA ILE A 95 20.92 26.87 -2.86
C ILE A 95 21.60 26.86 -1.49
N GLU A 96 21.36 27.90 -0.75
CA GLU A 96 21.78 28.02 0.64
C GLU A 96 20.71 27.39 1.54
N VAL A 97 21.15 26.47 2.40
CA VAL A 97 20.31 25.79 3.39
C VAL A 97 20.80 26.18 4.77
N VAL A 98 19.94 26.79 5.55
CA VAL A 98 20.25 27.28 6.89
C VAL A 98 19.39 26.58 7.91
N ASN A 99 20.02 26.00 8.93
CA ASN A 99 19.37 25.46 10.12
C ASN A 99 20.07 26.00 11.36
N GLN A 100 19.39 26.87 12.11
CA GLN A 100 19.99 27.60 13.25
C GLN A 100 21.25 28.36 12.84
N SER A 101 22.44 27.97 13.35
CA SER A 101 23.73 28.57 13.00
C SER A 101 24.48 27.83 11.88
N LEU A 102 23.96 26.69 11.42
CA LEU A 102 24.61 25.88 10.38
C LEU A 102 24.14 26.33 9.00
N VAL A 103 25.10 26.56 8.10
CA VAL A 103 24.86 26.97 6.70
C VAL A 103 25.55 25.97 5.78
N GLN A 104 24.79 25.43 4.83
CA GLN A 104 25.32 24.52 3.80
C GLN A 104 24.88 24.98 2.40
N LEU A 105 25.77 24.84 1.41
CA LEU A 105 25.49 25.17 0.02
C LEU A 105 25.30 23.89 -0.81
N VAL A 106 24.20 23.83 -1.57
CA VAL A 106 23.92 22.76 -2.52
C VAL A 106 24.15 23.30 -3.93
N ALA A 107 25.00 22.62 -4.70
CA ALA A 107 25.20 22.95 -6.09
C ALA A 107 24.01 22.49 -6.94
N VAL A 108 23.53 23.33 -7.83
CA VAL A 108 22.47 23.03 -8.79
C VAL A 108 22.97 23.24 -10.21
N LYS A 109 22.83 22.22 -11.04
CA LYS A 109 23.13 22.26 -12.47
C LYS A 109 21.85 21.94 -13.24
N ILE A 110 21.52 22.75 -14.22
CA ILE A 110 20.37 22.55 -15.10
C ILE A 110 20.89 22.49 -16.52
N ALA A 111 20.69 21.36 -17.19
CA ALA A 111 21.01 21.19 -18.58
C ALA A 111 20.09 22.03 -19.47
N GLU A 112 20.48 22.29 -20.71
CA GLU A 112 19.56 22.79 -21.71
C GLU A 112 18.45 21.77 -21.95
N ALA A 113 17.22 22.27 -22.19
CA ALA A 113 16.12 21.36 -22.50
C ALA A 113 16.46 20.55 -23.75
N ASP A 114 16.29 19.25 -23.68
CA ASP A 114 16.35 18.43 -24.87
C ASP A 114 15.20 18.87 -25.81
N ALA A 115 15.57 19.39 -26.99
CA ALA A 115 14.62 19.89 -27.98
C ALA A 115 13.60 18.82 -28.45
N GLY A 116 13.86 17.56 -28.15
CA GLY A 116 12.99 16.41 -28.43
C GLY A 116 12.02 16.04 -27.29
N SER A 117 12.21 16.53 -26.07
CA SER A 117 11.37 16.15 -24.92
C SER A 117 10.01 16.86 -24.97
N LYS A 118 9.02 16.17 -25.54
CA LYS A 118 7.63 16.66 -25.55
C LYS A 118 6.91 16.20 -24.28
N VAL A 119 6.00 17.04 -23.78
CA VAL A 119 5.04 16.66 -22.75
C VAL A 119 4.07 15.66 -23.37
N THR A 120 3.97 14.45 -22.78
CA THR A 120 3.11 13.36 -23.30
C THR A 120 2.03 12.98 -22.28
N PHE A 121 1.00 12.24 -22.75
CA PHE A 121 -0.14 11.90 -21.92
C PHE A 121 0.26 11.01 -20.73
N GLU A 122 0.87 9.86 -21.02
CA GLU A 122 1.14 8.82 -20.04
C GLU A 122 2.21 9.26 -19.02
N LYS A 123 3.26 9.92 -19.51
CA LYS A 123 4.41 10.31 -18.68
C LYS A 123 4.13 11.53 -17.81
N ASP A 124 3.41 12.51 -18.35
CA ASP A 124 3.27 13.82 -17.70
C ASP A 124 1.84 14.09 -17.21
N LEU A 125 0.81 13.88 -18.07
CA LEU A 125 -0.56 14.22 -17.70
C LEU A 125 -1.18 13.23 -16.74
N GLN A 126 -1.04 11.93 -16.99
CA GLN A 126 -1.65 10.91 -16.15
C GLN A 126 -1.19 11.02 -14.68
N PRO A 127 0.12 11.22 -14.39
CA PRO A 127 0.56 11.53 -13.02
C PRO A 127 -0.06 12.79 -12.44
N ILE A 128 -0.22 13.85 -13.23
CA ILE A 128 -0.90 15.09 -12.78
C ILE A 128 -2.35 14.80 -12.40
N LEU A 129 -3.10 14.07 -13.24
CA LEU A 129 -4.49 13.72 -12.94
C LEU A 129 -4.62 12.92 -11.64
N THR A 130 -3.71 11.98 -11.41
CA THR A 130 -3.66 11.18 -10.18
C THR A 130 -3.26 12.02 -8.98
N ARG A 131 -2.23 12.81 -9.10
CA ARG A 131 -1.70 13.68 -8.06
C ARG A 131 -2.75 14.66 -7.52
N TYR A 132 -3.51 15.29 -8.41
CA TYR A 132 -4.55 16.25 -8.05
C TYR A 132 -5.91 15.61 -7.78
N GLY A 133 -5.96 14.27 -7.79
CA GLY A 133 -7.16 13.50 -7.45
C GLY A 133 -8.28 13.55 -8.49
N CYS A 134 -7.98 13.96 -9.73
CA CYS A 134 -8.98 14.04 -10.79
C CYS A 134 -9.59 12.67 -11.10
N ASN A 135 -8.78 11.62 -11.10
CA ASN A 135 -9.17 10.22 -11.33
C ASN A 135 -9.40 9.42 -10.05
N ALA A 136 -9.53 10.09 -8.89
CA ALA A 136 -9.90 9.44 -7.63
C ALA A 136 -11.37 8.98 -7.65
N GLY A 137 -11.68 7.96 -6.83
CA GLY A 137 -13.05 7.41 -6.71
C GLY A 137 -14.10 8.38 -6.19
N SER A 138 -13.70 9.49 -5.55
CA SER A 138 -14.57 10.59 -5.16
C SER A 138 -14.83 11.61 -6.28
N CYS A 139 -14.03 11.56 -7.34
CA CYS A 139 -14.09 12.47 -8.50
C CYS A 139 -14.46 11.70 -9.78
N HIS A 140 -13.68 11.85 -10.85
CA HIS A 140 -13.99 11.24 -12.16
C HIS A 140 -13.64 9.75 -12.24
N GLY A 141 -12.85 9.19 -11.28
CA GLY A 141 -12.50 7.77 -11.23
C GLY A 141 -13.58 6.84 -10.67
N LYS A 142 -14.75 7.35 -10.27
CA LYS A 142 -15.86 6.49 -9.87
C LYS A 142 -16.56 5.86 -11.07
N GLN A 143 -17.25 4.73 -10.86
CA GLN A 143 -17.85 3.90 -11.92
C GLN A 143 -18.72 4.66 -12.94
N ARG A 144 -19.39 5.74 -12.56
CA ARG A 144 -20.20 6.58 -13.46
C ARG A 144 -19.57 7.93 -13.77
N GLY A 145 -18.33 8.18 -13.32
CA GLY A 145 -17.71 9.48 -13.42
C GLY A 145 -18.49 10.60 -12.73
N GLN A 146 -18.28 11.84 -13.15
CA GLN A 146 -19.01 13.02 -12.71
C GLN A 146 -19.51 13.80 -13.94
N ASN A 147 -20.83 14.06 -14.02
CA ASN A 147 -21.45 14.85 -15.08
C ASN A 147 -21.07 14.41 -16.50
N GLY A 148 -21.05 13.09 -16.75
CA GLY A 148 -20.70 12.51 -18.05
C GLY A 148 -19.22 12.61 -18.39
N PHE A 149 -18.34 12.81 -17.42
CA PHE A 149 -16.90 12.66 -17.56
C PHE A 149 -16.39 11.62 -16.59
N GLN A 150 -15.91 10.50 -17.12
CA GLN A 150 -15.34 9.39 -16.39
C GLN A 150 -13.87 9.25 -16.76
N LEU A 151 -13.04 8.94 -15.76
CA LEU A 151 -11.65 8.51 -15.90
C LEU A 151 -11.50 7.13 -15.26
N SER A 152 -10.47 6.41 -15.65
CA SER A 152 -10.09 5.17 -14.97
C SER A 152 -9.62 5.47 -13.55
N LEU A 153 -9.95 4.58 -12.61
CA LEU A 153 -9.58 4.81 -11.21
C LEU A 153 -8.06 4.82 -11.04
N LEU A 154 -7.52 5.95 -10.56
CA LEU A 154 -6.08 6.15 -10.35
C LEU A 154 -5.22 5.96 -11.61
N GLY A 155 -5.82 6.09 -12.79
CA GLY A 155 -5.09 6.09 -14.05
C GLY A 155 -4.65 4.72 -14.55
N PHE A 156 -5.40 3.65 -14.21
CA PHE A 156 -5.01 2.30 -14.61
C PHE A 156 -5.19 2.00 -16.10
N ASP A 157 -6.02 2.75 -16.80
CA ASP A 157 -6.32 2.57 -18.23
C ASP A 157 -6.06 3.89 -19.00
N ASN A 158 -4.84 4.01 -19.50
CA ASN A 158 -4.41 5.20 -20.23
C ASN A 158 -5.16 5.41 -21.55
N ASP A 159 -5.57 4.34 -22.23
CA ASP A 159 -6.31 4.43 -23.49
C ASP A 159 -7.70 4.99 -23.25
N PHE A 160 -8.38 4.48 -22.24
CA PHE A 160 -9.69 4.97 -21.81
C PHE A 160 -9.61 6.45 -21.41
N ASP A 161 -8.63 6.82 -20.56
CA ASP A 161 -8.49 8.19 -20.06
C ASP A 161 -8.16 9.18 -21.18
N PHE A 162 -7.25 8.80 -22.08
CA PHE A 162 -6.92 9.60 -23.24
C PHE A 162 -8.13 9.85 -24.13
N TYR A 163 -8.88 8.79 -24.48
CA TYR A 163 -10.11 8.89 -25.25
C TYR A 163 -11.16 9.75 -24.54
N ALA A 164 -11.37 9.54 -23.26
CA ALA A 164 -12.33 10.30 -22.47
C ALA A 164 -12.01 11.82 -22.46
N ILE A 165 -10.74 12.19 -22.45
CA ILE A 165 -10.32 13.59 -22.43
C ILE A 165 -10.38 14.22 -23.82
N THR A 166 -9.89 13.53 -24.85
CA THR A 166 -9.65 14.13 -26.17
C THR A 166 -10.83 13.97 -27.12
N SER A 167 -11.56 12.86 -27.07
CA SER A 167 -12.51 12.44 -28.12
C SER A 167 -13.95 12.31 -27.63
N GLU A 168 -14.17 11.83 -26.42
CA GLU A 168 -15.52 11.62 -25.89
C GLU A 168 -16.35 12.91 -25.87
N SER A 169 -17.66 12.78 -26.03
CA SER A 169 -18.61 13.91 -26.09
C SER A 169 -18.21 14.95 -27.14
N ARG A 170 -17.75 14.50 -28.32
CA ARG A 170 -17.31 15.30 -29.46
C ARG A 170 -16.08 16.18 -29.15
N GLY A 171 -15.19 15.71 -28.30
CA GLY A 171 -13.94 16.41 -27.96
C GLY A 171 -14.13 17.73 -27.19
N ARG A 172 -15.30 17.96 -26.58
CA ARG A 172 -15.64 19.25 -25.92
C ARG A 172 -14.69 19.68 -24.80
N ARG A 173 -13.85 18.78 -24.30
CA ARG A 173 -12.96 19.05 -23.17
C ARG A 173 -11.67 19.74 -23.59
N ILE A 174 -11.27 19.57 -24.84
CA ILE A 174 -10.07 20.14 -25.42
C ILE A 174 -10.45 21.12 -26.53
N PHE A 175 -9.83 22.29 -26.55
CA PHE A 175 -10.03 23.30 -27.60
C PHE A 175 -8.67 23.69 -28.20
N PRO A 176 -8.18 22.99 -29.23
CA PRO A 176 -6.85 23.17 -29.79
C PRO A 176 -6.63 24.58 -30.39
N ALA A 177 -7.67 25.20 -30.93
CA ALA A 177 -7.58 26.56 -31.53
C ALA A 177 -7.30 27.64 -30.47
N SER A 178 -7.75 27.43 -29.24
CA SER A 178 -7.43 28.30 -28.09
C SER A 178 -7.21 27.43 -26.85
N PRO A 179 -6.02 26.86 -26.67
CA PRO A 179 -5.72 25.89 -25.62
C PRO A 179 -6.10 26.30 -24.21
N LYS A 180 -5.93 27.58 -23.85
CA LYS A 180 -6.35 28.14 -22.55
C LYS A 180 -7.86 28.06 -22.33
N ASP A 181 -8.65 28.06 -23.41
CA ASP A 181 -10.11 27.99 -23.37
C ASP A 181 -10.64 26.56 -23.29
N SER A 182 -9.77 25.56 -23.26
CA SER A 182 -10.15 24.17 -23.07
C SER A 182 -10.93 23.98 -21.77
N LEU A 183 -12.08 23.30 -21.86
CA LEU A 183 -12.94 23.05 -20.70
C LEU A 183 -12.21 22.29 -19.58
N LEU A 184 -11.28 21.40 -19.94
CA LEU A 184 -10.42 20.70 -19.00
C LEU A 184 -9.67 21.68 -18.10
N LEU A 185 -8.98 22.67 -18.68
CA LEU A 185 -8.22 23.69 -17.94
C LEU A 185 -9.14 24.64 -17.17
N LYS A 186 -10.21 25.15 -17.81
CA LYS A 186 -11.15 26.08 -17.15
C LYS A 186 -11.82 25.46 -15.92
N LYS A 187 -12.19 24.17 -15.98
CA LYS A 187 -12.76 23.44 -14.84
C LYS A 187 -11.71 23.21 -13.75
N ALA A 188 -10.54 22.73 -14.13
CA ALA A 188 -9.49 22.41 -13.19
C ALA A 188 -8.91 23.66 -12.49
N SER A 189 -8.84 24.81 -13.19
CA SER A 189 -8.38 26.08 -12.62
C SER A 189 -9.44 26.85 -11.82
N GLY A 190 -10.71 26.41 -11.89
CA GLY A 190 -11.83 27.09 -11.21
C GLY A 190 -12.32 28.35 -11.93
N GLN A 191 -11.92 28.62 -13.18
CA GLN A 191 -12.45 29.70 -14.00
C GLN A 191 -13.94 29.54 -14.30
N VAL A 192 -14.42 28.28 -14.31
CA VAL A 192 -15.84 27.96 -14.39
C VAL A 192 -16.22 27.01 -13.25
N PRO A 193 -17.50 27.00 -12.82
CA PRO A 193 -17.92 26.18 -11.69
C PRO A 193 -17.52 24.72 -11.83
N HIS A 194 -16.85 24.17 -10.82
CA HIS A 194 -16.35 22.80 -10.76
C HIS A 194 -16.60 22.19 -9.38
N GLY A 195 -17.39 21.10 -9.31
CA GLY A 195 -17.73 20.43 -8.05
C GLY A 195 -16.53 19.91 -7.28
N GLY A 196 -15.41 19.59 -7.96
CA GLY A 196 -14.14 19.20 -7.35
C GLY A 196 -13.30 20.39 -6.81
N GLY A 197 -13.76 21.62 -6.95
CA GLY A 197 -13.02 22.84 -6.60
C GLY A 197 -11.86 23.16 -7.56
N LYS A 198 -11.04 24.15 -7.18
CA LYS A 198 -9.82 24.52 -7.91
C LYS A 198 -8.73 23.49 -7.64
N LYS A 199 -8.26 22.80 -8.68
CA LYS A 199 -7.24 21.75 -8.63
C LYS A 199 -5.90 22.23 -9.20
N LEU A 200 -5.92 22.90 -10.36
CA LEU A 200 -4.73 23.35 -11.07
C LEU A 200 -4.70 24.89 -11.08
N PRO A 201 -3.97 25.56 -10.16
CA PRO A 201 -3.76 27.01 -10.22
C PRO A 201 -3.08 27.40 -11.52
N GLU A 202 -3.50 28.52 -12.13
CA GLU A 202 -3.01 28.97 -13.44
C GLU A 202 -1.51 29.33 -13.44
N ASP A 203 -0.99 29.74 -12.30
CA ASP A 203 0.42 30.02 -12.04
C ASP A 203 1.23 28.78 -11.67
N GLY A 204 0.58 27.62 -11.62
CA GLY A 204 1.20 26.36 -11.24
C GLY A 204 1.84 25.61 -12.41
N ASN A 205 2.91 24.88 -12.12
CA ASN A 205 3.65 24.11 -13.11
C ASN A 205 2.78 23.02 -13.80
N ALA A 206 1.90 22.36 -13.04
CA ALA A 206 0.99 21.36 -13.58
C ALA A 206 -0.01 21.95 -14.60
N TYR A 207 -0.52 23.16 -14.35
CA TYR A 207 -1.35 23.87 -15.33
C TYR A 207 -0.56 24.16 -16.61
N ALA A 208 0.68 24.65 -16.49
CA ALA A 208 1.54 24.94 -17.62
C ALA A 208 1.84 23.68 -18.46
N GLN A 209 2.08 22.55 -17.83
CA GLN A 209 2.31 21.27 -18.52
C GLN A 209 1.06 20.79 -19.27
N VAL A 210 -0.13 20.86 -18.66
CA VAL A 210 -1.38 20.51 -19.35
C VAL A 210 -1.65 21.44 -20.53
N LEU A 211 -1.40 22.75 -20.37
CA LEU A 211 -1.52 23.73 -21.44
C LEU A 211 -0.56 23.44 -22.60
N GLU A 212 0.69 23.11 -22.28
CA GLU A 212 1.72 22.76 -23.26
C GLU A 212 1.34 21.49 -24.04
N TRP A 213 0.86 20.46 -23.36
CA TRP A 213 0.37 19.24 -23.99
C TRP A 213 -0.76 19.53 -25.00
N ILE A 214 -1.72 20.40 -24.64
CA ILE A 214 -2.81 20.77 -25.55
C ILE A 214 -2.27 21.54 -26.77
N LYS A 215 -1.33 22.48 -26.57
CA LYS A 215 -0.69 23.25 -27.65
C LYS A 215 0.05 22.35 -28.64
N ASN A 216 0.68 21.30 -28.14
CA ASN A 216 1.49 20.38 -28.94
C ASN A 216 0.66 19.30 -29.64
N GLY A 217 -0.68 19.41 -29.65
CA GLY A 217 -1.58 18.49 -30.34
C GLY A 217 -1.87 17.19 -29.59
N GLN A 218 -1.82 17.20 -28.30
CA GLN A 218 -2.13 16.10 -27.38
C GLN A 218 -1.31 14.83 -27.66
N PRO A 219 0.04 14.88 -27.68
CA PRO A 219 0.83 13.71 -27.98
C PRO A 219 0.70 12.63 -26.92
N ARG A 220 0.72 11.38 -27.35
CA ARG A 220 0.86 10.19 -26.50
C ARG A 220 2.32 9.81 -26.38
N SER A 221 2.62 9.03 -25.34
CA SER A 221 3.93 8.41 -25.19
C SER A 221 4.26 7.47 -26.35
N THR A 222 5.51 7.51 -26.80
CA THR A 222 6.00 6.59 -27.83
C THR A 222 6.39 5.25 -27.22
N HIS A 223 6.48 4.21 -28.04
CA HIS A 223 6.84 2.86 -27.57
C HIS A 223 8.25 2.81 -26.94
N ASP A 224 9.12 3.76 -27.32
CA ASP A 224 10.50 3.85 -26.88
C ASP A 224 10.70 4.73 -25.63
N GLU A 225 9.62 5.28 -25.07
CA GLU A 225 9.72 6.05 -23.81
C GLU A 225 10.10 5.17 -22.62
N LEU A 226 10.93 5.73 -21.76
CA LEU A 226 11.42 5.07 -20.54
C LEU A 226 10.24 4.71 -19.63
N LYS A 227 10.16 3.43 -19.27
CA LYS A 227 9.13 2.91 -18.36
C LYS A 227 9.61 2.97 -16.92
N VAL A 228 8.73 3.32 -16.01
CA VAL A 228 8.98 3.24 -14.57
C VAL A 228 8.97 1.78 -14.14
N VAL A 229 10.12 1.29 -13.69
CA VAL A 229 10.27 -0.10 -13.20
C VAL A 229 9.84 -0.21 -11.76
N ASN A 230 10.27 0.74 -10.92
CA ASN A 230 9.97 0.78 -9.49
C ASN A 230 9.98 2.22 -8.97
N ILE A 231 9.35 2.44 -7.82
CA ILE A 231 9.52 3.65 -7.02
C ILE A 231 9.95 3.31 -5.62
N GLU A 232 10.67 4.22 -4.98
CA GLU A 232 11.14 4.09 -3.61
C GLU A 232 10.82 5.37 -2.84
N ILE A 233 10.15 5.25 -1.68
CA ILE A 233 9.97 6.34 -0.73
C ILE A 233 11.11 6.33 0.30
N ILE A 234 11.74 7.46 0.49
CA ILE A 234 12.86 7.65 1.41
C ILE A 234 12.45 8.64 2.50
N PRO A 235 12.54 8.26 3.78
CA PRO A 235 12.94 6.96 4.30
C PRO A 235 11.84 5.90 4.10
N SER A 236 12.21 4.62 4.03
CA SER A 236 11.27 3.49 4.00
C SER A 236 10.70 3.15 5.37
N GLU A 237 11.38 3.57 6.43
CA GLU A 237 10.95 3.43 7.82
C GLU A 237 11.44 4.63 8.64
N VAL A 238 10.59 5.14 9.54
CA VAL A 238 10.94 6.25 10.42
C VAL A 238 10.29 6.12 11.79
N LYS A 239 11.08 6.36 12.83
CA LYS A 239 10.62 6.54 14.21
C LYS A 239 10.45 8.03 14.46
N MET A 240 9.25 8.46 14.85
CA MET A 240 8.93 9.87 15.07
C MET A 240 8.49 10.10 16.51
N LEU A 241 8.82 11.27 17.04
CA LEU A 241 8.22 11.78 18.28
C LEU A 241 6.83 12.39 17.96
N PRO A 242 5.94 12.51 18.96
CA PRO A 242 4.67 13.20 18.77
C PRO A 242 4.84 14.64 18.27
N ARG A 243 4.01 15.03 17.31
CA ARG A 243 3.96 16.40 16.73
C ARG A 243 5.26 16.85 16.04
N THR A 244 6.05 15.91 15.54
CA THR A 244 7.24 16.20 14.72
C THR A 244 6.95 16.05 13.24
N LYS A 245 7.88 16.51 12.39
CA LYS A 245 7.78 16.47 10.93
C LYS A 245 8.99 15.77 10.35
N VAL A 246 8.76 15.03 9.27
CA VAL A 246 9.81 14.36 8.48
C VAL A 246 9.49 14.53 7.00
N GLN A 247 10.46 15.00 6.22
CA GLN A 247 10.33 15.10 4.77
C GLN A 247 10.63 13.76 4.12
N THR A 248 9.74 13.30 3.24
CA THR A 248 10.02 12.16 2.38
C THR A 248 10.45 12.60 0.99
N ARG A 249 11.14 11.72 0.29
CA ARG A 249 11.43 11.81 -1.13
C ARG A 249 10.94 10.57 -1.83
N VAL A 250 10.48 10.69 -3.06
CA VAL A 250 10.06 9.55 -3.90
C VAL A 250 10.96 9.52 -5.12
N LEU A 251 11.72 8.45 -5.26
CA LEU A 251 12.60 8.21 -6.40
C LEU A 251 11.97 7.19 -7.34
N ALA A 252 11.80 7.53 -8.60
CA ALA A 252 11.39 6.60 -9.65
C ALA A 252 12.62 6.07 -10.39
N ARG A 253 12.72 4.74 -10.49
CA ARG A 253 13.74 4.06 -11.28
C ARG A 253 13.17 3.68 -12.64
N TYR A 254 13.86 4.04 -13.70
CA TYR A 254 13.45 3.81 -15.07
C TYR A 254 14.12 2.60 -15.71
N SER A 255 13.61 2.16 -16.87
CA SER A 255 14.07 0.96 -17.59
C SER A 255 15.50 1.05 -18.10
N ASP A 256 16.05 2.25 -18.25
CA ASP A 256 17.46 2.49 -18.61
C ASP A 256 18.40 2.49 -17.39
N GLY A 257 17.90 2.25 -16.18
CA GLY A 257 18.63 2.27 -14.93
C GLY A 257 18.78 3.65 -14.29
N THR A 258 18.31 4.72 -14.93
CA THR A 258 18.30 6.07 -14.34
C THR A 258 17.28 6.20 -13.22
N SER A 259 17.51 7.15 -12.31
CA SER A 259 16.58 7.47 -11.22
C SER A 259 16.27 8.95 -11.23
N LYS A 260 14.97 9.30 -11.03
CA LYS A 260 14.51 10.70 -10.93
C LYS A 260 13.68 10.90 -9.69
N ASP A 261 13.77 12.07 -9.10
CA ASP A 261 12.89 12.50 -8.01
C ASP A 261 11.51 12.85 -8.58
N VAL A 262 10.50 12.10 -8.13
CA VAL A 262 9.10 12.28 -8.53
C VAL A 262 8.21 12.65 -7.36
N THR A 263 8.78 13.15 -6.28
CA THR A 263 8.04 13.52 -5.05
C THR A 263 6.90 14.50 -5.37
N HIS A 264 7.13 15.45 -6.25
CA HIS A 264 6.15 16.45 -6.69
C HIS A 264 5.02 15.86 -7.55
N LEU A 265 5.21 14.71 -8.16
CA LEU A 265 4.22 13.99 -8.98
C LEU A 265 3.56 12.83 -8.24
N ALA A 266 4.15 12.38 -7.12
CA ALA A 266 3.61 11.28 -6.34
C ALA A 266 2.30 11.67 -5.62
N ALA A 267 1.32 10.79 -5.63
CA ALA A 267 0.14 10.88 -4.80
C ALA A 267 0.39 10.16 -3.47
N PHE A 268 0.11 10.85 -2.35
CA PHE A 268 0.36 10.33 -1.02
C PHE A 268 -0.93 9.97 -0.29
N GLN A 269 -0.87 8.90 0.51
CA GLN A 269 -1.96 8.47 1.37
C GLN A 269 -1.43 7.89 2.68
N SER A 270 -2.08 8.19 3.80
CA SER A 270 -1.83 7.57 5.09
C SER A 270 -2.86 6.48 5.37
N SER A 271 -2.42 5.35 5.94
CA SER A 271 -3.32 4.31 6.45
C SER A 271 -4.06 4.75 7.71
N GLU A 272 -3.46 5.68 8.49
CA GLU A 272 -3.99 6.17 9.76
C GLU A 272 -3.57 7.64 9.96
N SER A 273 -4.36 8.56 9.40
CA SER A 273 -4.03 9.99 9.37
C SER A 273 -4.03 10.67 10.74
N VAL A 274 -4.67 10.06 11.75
CA VAL A 274 -4.64 10.54 13.14
C VAL A 274 -3.27 10.30 13.77
N LEU A 275 -2.61 9.21 13.42
CA LEU A 275 -1.27 8.88 13.88
C LEU A 275 -0.20 9.62 13.08
N ALA A 276 -0.29 9.56 11.75
CA ALA A 276 0.64 10.26 10.87
C ALA A 276 -0.08 10.73 9.60
N SER A 277 -0.15 12.01 9.39
CA SER A 277 -0.64 12.63 8.15
C SER A 277 0.52 12.93 7.21
N ILE A 278 0.23 13.08 5.93
CA ILE A 278 1.21 13.50 4.92
C ILE A 278 0.59 14.57 4.02
N ASP A 279 1.37 15.60 3.72
CA ASP A 279 0.93 16.64 2.80
C ASP A 279 1.28 16.33 1.34
N ALA A 280 0.90 17.25 0.49
CA ALA A 280 1.10 17.14 -0.93
C ALA A 280 2.58 17.16 -1.35
N GLU A 281 3.45 17.74 -0.60
CA GLU A 281 4.89 17.84 -0.85
C GLU A 281 5.68 16.69 -0.19
N GLY A 282 4.98 15.71 0.40
CA GLY A 282 5.60 14.54 1.02
C GLY A 282 6.12 14.81 2.45
N MET A 283 5.66 15.88 3.11
CA MET A 283 5.98 16.12 4.52
C MET A 283 5.06 15.31 5.41
N ILE A 284 5.61 14.35 6.14
CA ILE A 284 4.90 13.59 7.18
C ILE A 284 4.83 14.44 8.44
N GLN A 285 3.65 14.49 9.04
CA GLN A 285 3.43 15.09 10.35
C GLN A 285 2.82 14.05 11.29
N SER A 286 3.51 13.76 12.40
CA SER A 286 3.02 12.85 13.42
C SER A 286 1.95 13.49 14.31
N GLY A 287 0.97 12.68 14.68
CA GLY A 287 -0.06 13.01 15.65
C GLY A 287 0.41 12.94 17.10
N PRO A 288 -0.50 13.08 18.07
CA PRO A 288 -0.18 13.02 19.49
C PRO A 288 -0.16 11.60 20.08
N LEU A 289 -0.72 10.61 19.37
CA LEU A 289 -0.93 9.27 19.91
C LEU A 289 0.18 8.31 19.46
N PRO A 290 0.58 7.35 20.33
CA PRO A 290 1.50 6.29 19.95
C PRO A 290 0.83 5.29 19.02
N GLY A 291 1.63 4.63 18.17
CA GLY A 291 1.14 3.61 17.25
C GLY A 291 2.01 3.49 16.00
N GLU A 292 1.46 2.87 14.98
CA GLU A 292 2.11 2.74 13.67
C GLU A 292 1.15 3.15 12.57
N ALA A 293 1.69 3.81 11.57
CA ALA A 293 0.98 4.16 10.33
C ALA A 293 1.86 3.84 9.12
N ALA A 294 1.24 3.52 8.01
CA ALA A 294 1.90 3.35 6.72
C ALA A 294 1.59 4.57 5.84
N ILE A 295 2.62 5.22 5.36
CA ILE A 295 2.52 6.29 4.37
C ILE A 295 2.83 5.69 3.01
N MET A 296 1.86 5.66 2.13
CA MET A 296 2.01 5.18 0.77
C MET A 296 2.24 6.35 -0.18
N ALA A 297 3.26 6.23 -1.03
CA ALA A 297 3.46 7.05 -2.20
C ALA A 297 3.10 6.24 -3.45
N ARG A 298 2.37 6.85 -4.39
CA ARG A 298 2.03 6.28 -5.68
C ARG A 298 2.49 7.20 -6.80
N PHE A 299 3.13 6.63 -7.80
CA PHE A 299 3.48 7.31 -9.04
C PHE A 299 3.25 6.36 -10.20
N MET A 300 2.43 6.76 -11.16
CA MET A 300 1.92 5.89 -12.22
C MET A 300 1.27 4.62 -11.61
N GLU A 301 1.65 3.43 -12.09
CA GLU A 301 1.17 2.13 -11.61
C GLU A 301 1.94 1.59 -10.40
N LYS A 302 3.01 2.28 -9.98
CA LYS A 302 3.90 1.82 -8.90
C LYS A 302 3.56 2.50 -7.58
N PHE A 303 3.85 1.80 -6.49
CA PHE A 303 3.73 2.37 -5.14
C PHE A 303 4.88 1.90 -4.25
N SER A 304 5.14 2.68 -3.21
CA SER A 304 6.11 2.37 -2.17
C SER A 304 5.59 2.88 -0.83
N VAL A 305 6.03 2.27 0.26
CA VAL A 305 5.51 2.53 1.59
C VAL A 305 6.63 2.94 2.54
N CYS A 306 6.38 3.99 3.33
CA CYS A 306 7.16 4.35 4.50
C CYS A 306 6.41 3.93 5.77
N LEU A 307 7.03 3.13 6.61
CA LEU A 307 6.48 2.74 7.91
C LEU A 307 6.83 3.80 8.97
N VAL A 308 5.80 4.41 9.54
CA VAL A 308 5.94 5.41 10.60
C VAL A 308 5.62 4.76 11.94
N THR A 309 6.57 4.83 12.87
CA THR A 309 6.42 4.33 14.24
C THR A 309 6.44 5.50 15.22
N LEU A 310 5.41 5.62 16.05
CA LEU A 310 5.33 6.56 17.15
C LEU A 310 5.34 5.78 18.47
N PRO A 311 6.48 5.64 19.14
CA PRO A 311 6.55 4.95 20.43
C PRO A 311 5.88 5.79 21.53
N LEU A 312 5.51 5.12 22.61
CA LEU A 312 5.16 5.81 23.86
C LEU A 312 6.35 6.67 24.31
N PRO A 313 6.11 7.90 24.80
CA PRO A 313 7.17 8.72 25.38
C PRO A 313 7.86 8.00 26.54
N GLU A 314 9.19 8.04 26.56
CA GLU A 314 10.00 7.38 27.62
C GLU A 314 9.62 7.84 29.03
N THR A 315 9.13 9.06 29.17
CA THR A 315 8.63 9.63 30.44
C THR A 315 7.43 8.89 31.03
N LEU A 316 6.69 8.10 30.20
CA LEU A 316 5.57 7.26 30.63
C LEU A 316 5.98 5.80 30.87
N ASN A 317 7.19 5.42 30.48
CA ASN A 317 7.71 4.06 30.65
C ASN A 317 8.54 3.94 31.91
N VAL A 318 7.91 3.53 32.99
CA VAL A 318 8.61 3.25 34.27
C VAL A 318 9.44 1.96 34.15
N ASN A 319 9.09 1.05 33.26
CA ASN A 319 9.84 -0.18 32.98
C ASN A 319 9.79 -0.48 31.48
N LEU A 320 10.89 -0.26 30.78
CA LEU A 320 11.02 -0.74 29.39
C LEU A 320 10.84 -2.27 29.39
N PRO A 321 10.01 -2.81 28.48
CA PRO A 321 9.79 -4.24 28.44
C PRO A 321 11.10 -4.96 28.15
N THR A 322 11.52 -5.81 29.07
CA THR A 322 12.52 -6.82 28.77
C THR A 322 11.93 -7.72 27.69
N ARG A 323 12.72 -8.04 26.67
CA ARG A 323 12.28 -8.97 25.62
C ARG A 323 11.74 -10.23 26.27
N ILE A 324 10.48 -10.61 25.93
CA ILE A 324 9.87 -11.83 26.46
C ILE A 324 10.63 -13.03 25.87
N ASP A 325 11.28 -13.80 26.71
CA ASP A 325 11.89 -15.06 26.31
C ASP A 325 10.78 -16.11 26.17
N SER A 326 10.34 -16.33 24.94
CA SER A 326 9.31 -17.31 24.62
C SER A 326 9.78 -18.24 23.51
N GLN A 327 9.47 -19.53 23.65
CA GLN A 327 9.69 -20.53 22.60
C GLN A 327 8.72 -20.33 21.44
N HIS A 328 7.59 -19.65 21.65
CA HIS A 328 6.58 -19.43 20.63
C HIS A 328 6.93 -18.22 19.75
N TYR A 329 6.93 -18.41 18.43
CA TYR A 329 7.36 -17.35 17.48
C TYR A 329 6.45 -16.12 17.52
N ILE A 330 5.13 -16.28 17.78
CA ILE A 330 4.19 -15.15 17.90
C ILE A 330 4.59 -14.26 19.08
N ASP A 331 4.92 -14.84 20.24
CA ASP A 331 5.31 -14.08 21.42
C ASP A 331 6.60 -13.31 21.20
N ARG A 332 7.56 -13.92 20.45
CA ARG A 332 8.79 -13.21 20.06
C ARG A 332 8.51 -12.00 19.19
N LEU A 333 7.66 -12.17 18.14
CA LEU A 333 7.28 -11.07 17.24
C LEU A 333 6.51 -9.97 17.98
N LEU A 334 5.60 -10.35 18.89
CA LEU A 334 4.88 -9.39 19.73
C LEU A 334 5.82 -8.66 20.70
N SER A 335 6.80 -9.37 21.29
CA SER A 335 7.80 -8.77 22.15
C SER A 335 8.65 -7.74 21.41
N ASP A 336 9.12 -8.07 20.20
CA ASP A 336 9.87 -7.12 19.37
C ASP A 336 9.01 -5.87 19.04
N LYS A 337 7.72 -6.08 18.78
CA LYS A 337 6.75 -4.99 18.55
C LYS A 337 6.54 -4.12 19.79
N PHE A 338 6.41 -4.72 20.97
CA PHE A 338 6.27 -4.00 22.23
C PHE A 338 7.51 -3.15 22.54
N VAL A 339 8.71 -3.70 22.34
CA VAL A 339 9.97 -2.95 22.49
C VAL A 339 10.00 -1.77 21.52
N LYS A 340 9.65 -2.00 20.23
CA LYS A 340 9.62 -0.96 19.20
C LYS A 340 8.69 0.21 19.57
N LEU A 341 7.52 -0.10 20.15
CA LEU A 341 6.51 0.87 20.52
C LEU A 341 6.69 1.42 21.96
N GLY A 342 7.64 0.91 22.74
CA GLY A 342 7.79 1.27 24.13
C GLY A 342 6.61 0.80 25.00
N LEU A 343 5.95 -0.30 24.63
CA LEU A 343 4.79 -0.85 25.34
C LEU A 343 5.25 -1.95 26.30
N SER A 344 4.76 -1.93 27.53
CA SER A 344 4.90 -3.06 28.45
C SER A 344 3.67 -3.95 28.39
N PRO A 345 3.82 -5.28 28.31
CA PRO A 345 2.69 -6.17 28.47
C PRO A 345 2.06 -6.00 29.85
N SER A 346 0.75 -6.14 29.94
CA SER A 346 0.07 -6.17 31.24
C SER A 346 0.41 -7.44 32.00
N ASP A 347 0.16 -7.43 33.30
CA ASP A 347 0.26 -8.62 34.14
C ASP A 347 -0.63 -9.76 33.64
N LEU A 348 -0.32 -10.97 34.05
CA LEU A 348 -1.12 -12.15 33.72
C LEU A 348 -2.56 -11.94 34.21
N ALA A 349 -3.51 -12.32 33.37
CA ALA A 349 -4.93 -12.26 33.73
C ALA A 349 -5.22 -13.07 35.00
N ALA A 350 -6.01 -12.50 35.92
CA ALA A 350 -6.51 -13.21 37.07
C ALA A 350 -7.32 -14.45 36.64
N ASP A 351 -7.35 -15.49 37.49
CA ASP A 351 -7.95 -16.79 37.15
C ASP A 351 -9.42 -16.69 36.69
N HIS A 352 -10.24 -15.87 37.32
CA HIS A 352 -11.61 -15.68 36.90
C HIS A 352 -11.73 -15.01 35.51
N THR A 353 -10.81 -14.10 35.19
CA THR A 353 -10.74 -13.45 33.87
C THR A 353 -10.27 -14.44 32.81
N TYR A 354 -9.23 -15.23 33.11
CA TYR A 354 -8.76 -16.29 32.23
C TYR A 354 -9.87 -17.31 31.94
N LEU A 355 -10.53 -17.82 32.97
CA LEU A 355 -11.63 -18.77 32.85
C LEU A 355 -12.71 -18.25 31.89
N ARG A 356 -13.19 -17.02 32.13
CA ARG A 356 -14.18 -16.40 31.27
C ARG A 356 -13.74 -16.31 29.81
N ARG A 357 -12.51 -15.83 29.56
CA ARG A 357 -11.97 -15.66 28.21
C ARG A 357 -11.84 -16.99 27.48
N VAL A 358 -11.21 -17.99 28.10
CA VAL A 358 -10.97 -19.28 27.45
C VAL A 358 -12.26 -20.03 27.11
N TYR A 359 -13.31 -19.92 27.94
CA TYR A 359 -14.62 -20.49 27.61
C TYR A 359 -15.27 -19.79 26.40
N LEU A 360 -15.24 -18.47 26.36
CA LEU A 360 -15.78 -17.69 25.24
C LEU A 360 -14.99 -17.93 23.95
N ASP A 361 -13.67 -18.00 24.04
CA ASP A 361 -12.82 -18.14 22.88
C ASP A 361 -12.83 -19.55 22.28
N LEU A 362 -12.93 -20.58 23.12
CA LEU A 362 -12.88 -21.97 22.64
C LEU A 362 -14.26 -22.54 22.33
N ILE A 363 -15.28 -22.28 23.18
CA ILE A 363 -16.58 -22.93 23.06
C ILE A 363 -17.77 -21.96 22.98
N GLY A 364 -17.51 -20.64 22.95
CA GLY A 364 -18.52 -19.62 22.69
C GLY A 364 -19.56 -19.40 23.79
N ARG A 365 -19.37 -19.95 24.99
CA ARG A 365 -20.27 -19.77 26.13
C ARG A 365 -19.53 -19.43 27.41
N LEU A 366 -20.26 -18.95 28.40
CA LEU A 366 -19.72 -18.76 29.76
C LEU A 366 -19.61 -20.09 30.51
N PRO A 367 -18.67 -20.21 31.46
CA PRO A 367 -18.66 -21.34 32.40
C PRO A 367 -19.91 -21.34 33.27
N THR A 368 -20.38 -22.52 33.67
CA THR A 368 -21.45 -22.62 34.66
C THR A 368 -20.94 -22.25 36.07
N PRO A 369 -21.83 -21.98 37.02
CA PRO A 369 -21.40 -21.73 38.40
C PRO A 369 -20.58 -22.88 39.01
N GLU A 370 -20.93 -24.12 38.66
CA GLU A 370 -20.22 -25.35 39.12
C GLU A 370 -18.82 -25.41 38.49
N GLU A 371 -18.72 -25.19 37.17
CA GLU A 371 -17.45 -25.13 36.44
C GLU A 371 -16.55 -24.04 37.03
N SER A 372 -17.12 -22.88 37.36
CA SER A 372 -16.39 -21.76 37.94
C SER A 372 -15.87 -22.06 39.34
N ARG A 373 -16.71 -22.67 40.22
CA ARG A 373 -16.29 -23.05 41.57
C ARG A 373 -15.19 -24.11 41.55
N SER A 374 -15.34 -25.13 40.73
CA SER A 374 -14.33 -26.18 40.56
C SER A 374 -13.00 -25.63 40.10
N TRP A 375 -13.01 -24.76 39.08
CA TRP A 375 -11.81 -24.13 38.55
C TRP A 375 -11.10 -23.24 39.58
N LEU A 376 -11.84 -22.40 40.30
CA LEU A 376 -11.25 -21.48 41.29
C LEU A 376 -10.69 -22.21 42.51
N ALA A 377 -11.19 -23.36 42.83
CA ALA A 377 -10.68 -24.23 43.89
C ALA A 377 -9.42 -25.02 43.47
N GLU A 378 -9.14 -25.14 42.18
CA GLU A 378 -7.99 -25.87 41.64
C GLU A 378 -6.70 -25.08 41.84
N THR A 379 -5.66 -25.68 42.42
CA THR A 379 -4.37 -25.05 42.73
C THR A 379 -3.22 -25.58 41.86
N ALA A 380 -3.47 -26.52 40.95
CA ALA A 380 -2.45 -27.12 40.11
C ALA A 380 -1.77 -26.06 39.20
N PRO A 381 -0.43 -26.08 39.07
CA PRO A 381 0.28 -25.08 38.28
C PRO A 381 -0.06 -25.15 36.79
N ASP A 382 -0.43 -26.30 36.26
CA ASP A 382 -0.79 -26.58 34.87
C ASP A 382 -2.31 -26.50 34.60
N LYS A 383 -3.09 -25.98 35.55
CA LYS A 383 -4.55 -25.96 35.45
C LYS A 383 -5.06 -25.20 34.22
N LYS A 384 -4.36 -24.13 33.79
CA LYS A 384 -4.72 -23.32 32.61
C LYS A 384 -4.64 -24.15 31.33
N GLU A 385 -3.55 -24.88 31.15
CA GLU A 385 -3.34 -25.76 30.00
C GLU A 385 -4.34 -26.91 30.00
N LYS A 386 -4.52 -27.59 31.14
CA LYS A 386 -5.51 -28.67 31.30
C LYS A 386 -6.93 -28.22 30.99
N LEU A 387 -7.30 -26.98 31.39
CA LEU A 387 -8.60 -26.44 31.07
C LEU A 387 -8.76 -26.24 29.55
N ALA A 388 -7.77 -25.66 28.88
CA ALA A 388 -7.81 -25.47 27.44
C ALA A 388 -7.96 -26.80 26.69
N LEU A 389 -7.16 -27.80 27.03
CA LEU A 389 -7.24 -29.15 26.43
C LEU A 389 -8.61 -29.83 26.66
N ARG A 390 -9.16 -29.68 27.86
CA ARG A 390 -10.51 -30.19 28.20
C ARG A 390 -11.60 -29.49 27.37
N LEU A 391 -11.53 -28.19 27.17
CA LEU A 391 -12.51 -27.44 26.36
C LEU A 391 -12.39 -27.80 24.88
N LEU A 392 -11.19 -27.98 24.35
CA LEU A 392 -10.96 -28.40 22.98
C LEU A 392 -11.55 -29.78 22.65
N SER A 393 -11.66 -30.66 23.65
CA SER A 393 -12.25 -32.00 23.48
C SER A 393 -13.78 -32.00 23.58
N ARG A 394 -14.41 -30.88 23.93
CA ARG A 394 -15.88 -30.82 24.12
C ARG A 394 -16.62 -30.69 22.79
N PRO A 395 -17.85 -31.24 22.70
CA PRO A 395 -18.69 -31.08 21.50
C PRO A 395 -18.95 -29.63 21.14
N GLU A 396 -19.12 -28.76 22.13
CA GLU A 396 -19.41 -27.34 21.95
C GLU A 396 -18.29 -26.61 21.19
N TYR A 397 -17.04 -27.09 21.27
CA TYR A 397 -15.94 -26.56 20.46
C TYR A 397 -16.23 -26.71 18.96
N ALA A 398 -16.62 -27.89 18.55
CA ALA A 398 -16.92 -28.16 17.14
C ALA A 398 -18.15 -27.39 16.66
N ASP A 399 -19.19 -27.28 17.49
CA ASP A 399 -20.41 -26.53 17.16
C ASP A 399 -20.12 -25.02 17.03
N PHE A 400 -19.35 -24.46 17.95
CA PHE A 400 -18.99 -23.04 17.94
C PHE A 400 -18.15 -22.66 16.73
N TRP A 401 -17.11 -23.43 16.44
CA TRP A 401 -16.22 -23.16 15.30
C TRP A 401 -16.87 -23.46 13.95
N ALA A 402 -17.77 -24.43 13.88
CA ALA A 402 -18.59 -24.68 12.70
C ALA A 402 -19.48 -23.46 12.39
N ASN A 403 -20.10 -22.84 13.41
CA ASN A 403 -20.89 -21.63 13.23
C ASN A 403 -20.02 -20.45 12.74
N LYS A 404 -18.84 -20.24 13.35
CA LYS A 404 -17.92 -19.17 12.90
C LYS A 404 -17.51 -19.34 11.43
N TRP A 405 -17.20 -20.55 11.00
CA TRP A 405 -16.85 -20.82 9.60
C TRP A 405 -18.05 -20.75 8.65
N ALA A 406 -19.24 -21.13 9.12
CA ALA A 406 -20.46 -20.93 8.36
C ALA A 406 -20.73 -19.44 8.12
N ASP A 407 -20.46 -18.56 9.11
CA ASP A 407 -20.55 -17.11 8.95
C ASP A 407 -19.51 -16.55 7.98
N LEU A 408 -18.30 -17.11 7.94
CA LEU A 408 -17.25 -16.71 7.00
C LEU A 408 -17.58 -17.14 5.55
N LEU A 409 -18.03 -18.39 5.38
CA LEU A 409 -18.39 -18.95 4.08
C LEU A 409 -19.74 -18.42 3.57
N ARG A 410 -20.65 -18.03 4.46
CA ARG A 410 -21.94 -17.38 4.21
C ARG A 410 -22.77 -18.10 3.14
N PRO A 411 -23.13 -19.38 3.32
CA PRO A 411 -23.96 -20.10 2.37
C PRO A 411 -25.34 -19.46 2.27
N ASN A 412 -25.77 -19.14 1.06
CA ASN A 412 -27.09 -18.52 0.85
C ASN A 412 -28.15 -19.62 0.62
N PRO A 413 -29.12 -19.80 1.53
CA PRO A 413 -30.16 -20.79 1.38
C PRO A 413 -30.99 -20.66 0.10
N PHE A 414 -31.13 -19.45 -0.45
CA PHE A 414 -31.81 -19.20 -1.73
C PHE A 414 -30.99 -19.72 -2.94
N HIS A 415 -29.69 -19.86 -2.81
CA HIS A 415 -28.84 -20.37 -3.88
C HIS A 415 -28.69 -21.90 -3.83
N VAL A 416 -28.58 -22.48 -2.63
CA VAL A 416 -28.22 -23.89 -2.44
C VAL A 416 -29.33 -24.73 -1.81
N GLY A 417 -30.34 -24.11 -1.20
CA GLY A 417 -31.40 -24.74 -0.42
C GLY A 417 -30.98 -25.07 1.03
N MET A 418 -31.96 -25.10 1.92
CA MET A 418 -31.74 -25.34 3.36
C MET A 418 -31.03 -26.68 3.63
N LYS A 419 -31.37 -27.75 2.90
CA LYS A 419 -30.76 -29.06 3.08
C LYS A 419 -29.25 -29.01 2.83
N ALA A 420 -28.79 -28.30 1.79
CA ALA A 420 -27.37 -28.15 1.52
C ALA A 420 -26.65 -27.34 2.61
N VAL A 421 -27.30 -26.29 3.16
CA VAL A 421 -26.75 -25.54 4.29
C VAL A 421 -26.51 -26.45 5.51
N PHE A 422 -27.45 -27.34 5.81
CA PHE A 422 -27.29 -28.35 6.88
C PHE A 422 -26.14 -29.31 6.59
N VAL A 423 -25.98 -29.75 5.34
CA VAL A 423 -24.88 -30.64 4.94
C VAL A 423 -23.53 -29.95 5.11
N LEU A 424 -23.42 -28.68 4.70
CA LEU A 424 -22.20 -27.88 4.92
C LEU A 424 -21.92 -27.73 6.42
N HIS A 425 -22.91 -27.34 7.22
CA HIS A 425 -22.73 -27.16 8.66
C HIS A 425 -22.30 -28.46 9.36
N THR A 426 -22.89 -29.58 8.98
CA THR A 426 -22.52 -30.90 9.51
C THR A 426 -21.08 -31.24 9.15
N TRP A 427 -20.67 -31.02 7.91
CA TRP A 427 -19.31 -31.24 7.45
C TRP A 427 -18.31 -30.35 8.21
N LEU A 428 -18.61 -29.05 8.38
CA LEU A 428 -17.78 -28.12 9.17
C LEU A 428 -17.60 -28.64 10.60
N ARG A 429 -18.70 -29.00 11.26
CA ARG A 429 -18.67 -29.56 12.61
C ARG A 429 -17.79 -30.83 12.70
N ASP A 430 -17.88 -31.71 11.71
CA ASP A 430 -17.06 -32.93 11.65
C ASP A 430 -15.57 -32.59 11.43
N CYS A 431 -15.24 -31.56 10.64
CA CYS A 431 -13.86 -31.13 10.47
C CYS A 431 -13.26 -30.67 11.81
N PHE A 432 -13.98 -29.86 12.59
CA PHE A 432 -13.51 -29.40 13.90
C PHE A 432 -13.49 -30.52 14.95
N ARG A 433 -14.47 -31.39 14.95
CA ARG A 433 -14.50 -32.53 15.86
C ARG A 433 -13.32 -33.51 15.65
N LYS A 434 -12.90 -33.69 14.39
CA LYS A 434 -11.77 -34.53 14.00
C LYS A 434 -10.44 -33.79 14.04
N ASN A 435 -10.44 -32.49 14.35
CA ASN A 435 -9.28 -31.62 14.24
C ASN A 435 -8.57 -31.78 12.89
N LEU A 436 -9.35 -31.66 11.78
CA LEU A 436 -8.82 -31.79 10.43
C LEU A 436 -7.69 -30.79 10.19
N PRO A 437 -6.50 -31.19 9.70
CA PRO A 437 -5.42 -30.27 9.37
C PRO A 437 -5.88 -29.15 8.44
N TYR A 438 -5.46 -27.90 8.72
CA TYR A 438 -5.97 -26.72 8.04
C TYR A 438 -5.72 -26.74 6.53
N ASP A 439 -4.56 -27.24 6.10
CA ASP A 439 -4.25 -27.41 4.67
C ASP A 439 -5.21 -28.38 3.98
N GLN A 440 -5.61 -29.46 4.68
CA GLN A 440 -6.59 -30.41 4.16
C GLN A 440 -8.00 -29.82 4.15
N PHE A 441 -8.36 -29.04 5.17
CA PHE A 441 -9.62 -28.31 5.20
C PHE A 441 -9.74 -27.35 4.01
N ALA A 442 -8.71 -26.54 3.74
CA ALA A 442 -8.67 -25.64 2.60
C ALA A 442 -8.72 -26.39 1.27
N LYS A 443 -7.94 -27.47 1.11
CA LYS A 443 -7.96 -28.30 -0.11
C LYS A 443 -9.32 -28.93 -0.37
N GLN A 444 -10.01 -29.44 0.66
CA GLN A 444 -11.35 -30.02 0.50
C GLN A 444 -12.37 -28.99 0.01
N ILE A 445 -12.26 -27.72 0.41
CA ILE A 445 -13.14 -26.64 -0.09
C ILE A 445 -12.78 -26.28 -1.54
N ILE A 446 -11.50 -26.05 -1.83
CA ILE A 446 -11.05 -25.54 -3.15
C ILE A 446 -11.23 -26.59 -4.24
N ALA A 447 -10.96 -27.86 -3.92
CA ALA A 447 -11.05 -28.99 -4.84
C ALA A 447 -12.34 -29.82 -4.66
N ALA A 448 -13.36 -29.22 -4.03
CA ALA A 448 -14.61 -29.95 -3.77
C ALA A 448 -15.30 -30.40 -5.06
N ASP A 449 -15.69 -31.66 -5.08
CA ASP A 449 -16.43 -32.29 -6.19
C ASP A 449 -17.56 -33.17 -5.63
N GLY A 450 -18.67 -33.23 -6.36
CA GLY A 450 -19.77 -34.12 -6.00
C GLY A 450 -21.09 -33.41 -5.69
N SER A 451 -21.94 -34.11 -4.97
CA SER A 451 -23.32 -33.67 -4.69
C SER A 451 -23.38 -32.84 -3.42
N THR A 452 -23.95 -31.66 -3.50
CA THR A 452 -24.20 -30.78 -2.34
C THR A 452 -25.14 -31.37 -1.28
N PHE A 453 -25.77 -32.52 -1.56
CA PHE A 453 -26.58 -33.26 -0.60
C PHE A 453 -25.79 -34.33 0.16
N ARG A 454 -24.53 -34.57 -0.21
CA ARG A 454 -23.65 -35.58 0.40
C ARG A 454 -22.30 -35.01 0.82
N ASP A 455 -21.78 -34.07 0.05
CA ASP A 455 -20.49 -33.44 0.32
C ASP A 455 -20.70 -31.96 0.71
N GLY A 456 -20.38 -31.64 1.97
CA GLY A 456 -20.56 -30.29 2.52
C GLY A 456 -19.63 -29.27 1.90
N ALA A 457 -18.40 -29.64 1.54
CA ALA A 457 -17.44 -28.73 0.94
C ALA A 457 -17.90 -28.23 -0.44
N SER A 458 -18.55 -29.09 -1.23
CA SER A 458 -19.09 -28.74 -2.55
C SER A 458 -20.18 -27.68 -2.52
N VAL A 459 -20.83 -27.46 -1.36
CA VAL A 459 -21.83 -26.40 -1.17
C VAL A 459 -21.22 -25.02 -1.34
N VAL A 460 -19.97 -24.81 -0.92
CA VAL A 460 -19.25 -23.53 -1.08
C VAL A 460 -19.10 -23.19 -2.56
N ILE A 461 -18.67 -24.17 -3.37
CA ILE A 461 -18.50 -24.02 -4.81
C ILE A 461 -19.84 -23.74 -5.50
N ARG A 462 -20.90 -24.42 -5.06
CA ARG A 462 -22.24 -24.21 -5.63
C ARG A 462 -22.83 -22.85 -5.25
N ASP A 463 -22.63 -22.38 -4.04
CA ASP A 463 -23.16 -21.11 -3.54
C ASP A 463 -22.57 -19.93 -4.31
N LYS A 464 -21.28 -19.97 -4.56
CA LYS A 464 -20.57 -18.95 -5.35
C LYS A 464 -20.71 -19.30 -6.85
N ARG A 465 -21.63 -18.61 -7.51
CA ARG A 465 -22.09 -18.98 -8.86
C ARG A 465 -21.09 -18.68 -9.95
N GLN A 466 -20.26 -17.66 -9.75
CA GLN A 466 -19.30 -17.19 -10.74
C GLN A 466 -17.86 -17.42 -10.29
N PRO A 467 -16.91 -17.61 -11.23
CA PRO A 467 -15.50 -17.76 -10.92
C PRO A 467 -14.91 -16.60 -10.11
N ASP A 468 -15.36 -15.39 -10.37
CA ASP A 468 -14.91 -14.17 -9.68
C ASP A 468 -15.41 -14.12 -8.23
N GLU A 469 -16.61 -14.64 -7.92
CA GLU A 469 -17.09 -14.77 -6.56
C GLU A 469 -16.25 -15.79 -5.76
N LEU A 470 -15.88 -16.92 -6.36
CA LEU A 470 -14.98 -17.91 -5.76
C LEU A 470 -13.60 -17.32 -5.51
N THR A 471 -13.04 -16.63 -6.51
CA THR A 471 -11.76 -15.91 -6.38
C THR A 471 -11.78 -14.97 -5.18
N THR A 472 -12.81 -14.14 -5.05
CA THR A 472 -12.97 -13.20 -3.95
C THR A 472 -13.03 -13.88 -2.58
N VAL A 473 -13.80 -14.95 -2.46
CA VAL A 473 -13.96 -15.66 -1.17
C VAL A 473 -12.69 -16.41 -0.81
N ILE A 474 -12.11 -17.15 -1.75
CA ILE A 474 -10.93 -17.99 -1.50
C ILE A 474 -9.69 -17.13 -1.22
N SER A 475 -9.47 -16.06 -1.99
CA SER A 475 -8.34 -15.15 -1.73
C SER A 475 -8.44 -14.51 -0.34
N ARG A 476 -9.63 -14.09 0.06
CA ARG A 476 -9.85 -13.47 1.37
C ARG A 476 -9.69 -14.44 2.53
N LEU A 477 -10.26 -15.65 2.44
CA LEU A 477 -10.26 -16.60 3.54
C LEU A 477 -8.95 -17.37 3.70
N PHE A 478 -8.31 -17.76 2.59
CA PHE A 478 -7.15 -18.65 2.63
C PHE A 478 -5.82 -17.96 2.32
N LEU A 479 -5.84 -16.82 1.63
CA LEU A 479 -4.63 -16.04 1.32
C LEU A 479 -4.54 -14.74 2.11
N GLY A 480 -5.62 -14.30 2.78
CA GLY A 480 -5.65 -13.04 3.53
C GLY A 480 -5.63 -11.79 2.64
N ILE A 481 -5.90 -11.94 1.35
CA ILE A 481 -5.80 -10.89 0.34
C ILE A 481 -7.20 -10.46 -0.12
N ARG A 482 -7.45 -9.15 -0.15
CA ARG A 482 -8.67 -8.58 -0.75
C ARG A 482 -8.50 -8.39 -2.26
N LEU A 483 -8.32 -9.49 -2.98
CA LEU A 483 -8.07 -9.47 -4.42
C LEU A 483 -9.24 -8.88 -5.24
N GLU A 484 -10.41 -8.75 -4.66
CA GLU A 484 -11.64 -8.20 -5.24
C GLU A 484 -11.45 -6.81 -5.91
N CYS A 485 -10.59 -5.95 -5.35
CA CYS A 485 -10.28 -4.65 -5.94
C CYS A 485 -9.62 -4.79 -7.32
N ALA A 486 -8.80 -5.81 -7.50
CA ALA A 486 -8.11 -6.09 -8.76
C ALA A 486 -9.03 -6.60 -9.89
N LYS A 487 -10.32 -6.87 -9.61
CA LYS A 487 -11.30 -7.26 -10.63
C LYS A 487 -11.53 -6.17 -11.68
N CYS A 488 -11.53 -4.89 -11.26
CA CYS A 488 -11.90 -3.77 -12.14
C CYS A 488 -10.73 -2.83 -12.45
N HIS A 489 -9.66 -2.87 -11.67
CA HIS A 489 -8.47 -2.02 -11.80
C HIS A 489 -7.32 -2.66 -11.04
N HIS A 490 -6.08 -2.16 -11.19
CA HIS A 490 -4.98 -2.62 -10.34
C HIS A 490 -5.27 -2.35 -8.87
N HIS A 491 -4.91 -3.31 -8.01
CA HIS A 491 -5.18 -3.19 -6.56
C HIS A 491 -4.57 -1.89 -6.01
N PRO A 492 -5.31 -1.08 -5.23
CA PRO A 492 -4.83 0.24 -4.82
C PRO A 492 -3.66 0.21 -3.82
N PHE A 493 -3.46 -0.91 -3.10
CA PHE A 493 -2.48 -1.02 -2.02
C PHE A 493 -1.58 -2.26 -2.12
N GLU A 494 -1.81 -3.13 -3.11
CA GLU A 494 -1.10 -4.40 -3.27
C GLU A 494 -0.56 -4.52 -4.70
N VAL A 495 0.41 -5.40 -4.90
CA VAL A 495 1.09 -5.61 -6.20
C VAL A 495 0.21 -6.25 -7.29
N TYR A 496 -1.02 -6.63 -6.96
CA TYR A 496 -1.90 -7.39 -7.84
C TYR A 496 -2.59 -6.50 -8.87
N GLY A 497 -2.46 -6.88 -10.13
CA GLY A 497 -3.19 -6.29 -11.25
C GLY A 497 -4.49 -7.03 -11.59
N GLN A 498 -5.21 -6.49 -12.56
CA GLN A 498 -6.44 -7.10 -13.10
C GLN A 498 -6.14 -8.49 -13.69
N ASP A 499 -5.00 -8.65 -14.36
CA ASP A 499 -4.58 -9.94 -14.92
C ASP A 499 -4.40 -11.00 -13.83
N ASP A 500 -3.81 -10.65 -12.69
CA ASP A 500 -3.65 -11.58 -11.55
C ASP A 500 -5.00 -12.06 -11.03
N PHE A 501 -5.99 -11.16 -10.93
CA PHE A 501 -7.35 -11.52 -10.54
C PHE A 501 -7.97 -12.53 -11.51
N TYR A 502 -7.91 -12.26 -12.82
CA TYR A 502 -8.52 -13.12 -13.81
C TYR A 502 -7.73 -14.42 -14.05
N HIS A 503 -6.40 -14.41 -13.91
CA HIS A 503 -5.60 -15.62 -13.91
C HIS A 503 -5.99 -16.54 -12.73
N PHE A 504 -6.20 -15.96 -11.55
CA PHE A 504 -6.70 -16.74 -10.41
C PHE A 504 -8.13 -17.22 -10.63
N ALA A 505 -9.03 -16.39 -11.18
CA ALA A 505 -10.39 -16.77 -11.50
C ALA A 505 -10.47 -17.91 -12.55
N ALA A 506 -9.49 -17.99 -13.45
CA ALA A 506 -9.43 -19.02 -14.47
C ALA A 506 -9.35 -20.45 -13.91
N PHE A 507 -8.79 -20.64 -12.70
CA PHE A 507 -8.81 -21.94 -12.02
C PHE A 507 -10.24 -22.44 -11.77
N PHE A 508 -11.19 -21.53 -11.58
CA PHE A 508 -12.59 -21.84 -11.33
C PHE A 508 -13.46 -21.80 -12.61
N GLY A 509 -12.90 -21.35 -13.74
CA GLY A 509 -13.63 -21.16 -15.00
C GLY A 509 -14.18 -22.45 -15.62
N ARG A 510 -13.59 -23.59 -15.29
CA ARG A 510 -14.00 -24.91 -15.81
C ARG A 510 -14.92 -25.69 -14.88
N ILE A 511 -15.33 -25.12 -13.75
CA ILE A 511 -16.21 -25.80 -12.80
C ILE A 511 -17.62 -25.91 -13.41
N GLY A 512 -18.00 -27.11 -13.81
CA GLY A 512 -19.36 -27.41 -14.26
C GLY A 512 -20.32 -27.51 -13.08
N LYS A 513 -21.49 -26.87 -13.19
CA LYS A 513 -22.54 -26.93 -12.16
C LYS A 513 -23.78 -27.57 -12.75
N LYS A 514 -24.13 -28.76 -12.26
CA LYS A 514 -25.37 -29.43 -12.65
C LYS A 514 -26.57 -28.68 -12.06
N GLY A 515 -27.63 -28.52 -12.84
CA GLY A 515 -28.86 -27.92 -12.35
C GLY A 515 -28.89 -26.39 -12.32
N THR A 516 -28.10 -25.72 -13.15
CA THR A 516 -28.10 -24.25 -13.28
C THR A 516 -29.03 -23.72 -14.38
N GLY A 517 -29.76 -24.57 -15.08
CA GLY A 517 -30.75 -24.17 -16.11
C GLY A 517 -32.04 -23.61 -15.50
N ILE A 518 -32.90 -23.02 -16.35
CA ILE A 518 -34.18 -22.38 -15.97
C ILE A 518 -35.11 -23.35 -15.24
N SER A 519 -35.05 -24.64 -15.57
CA SER A 519 -35.87 -25.71 -14.98
C SER A 519 -35.16 -26.46 -13.83
N ALA A 520 -33.98 -26.07 -13.46
CA ALA A 520 -33.27 -26.72 -12.37
C ALA A 520 -33.90 -26.34 -11.02
N PRO A 521 -34.17 -27.33 -10.12
CA PRO A 521 -34.62 -27.03 -8.79
C PRO A 521 -33.61 -26.11 -8.08
N ILE A 522 -34.09 -25.12 -7.36
CA ILE A 522 -33.25 -24.19 -6.57
C ILE A 522 -32.36 -24.97 -5.60
N SER A 523 -32.84 -26.12 -5.14
CA SER A 523 -32.18 -27.04 -4.23
C SER A 523 -31.49 -28.23 -4.91
N GLY A 524 -31.46 -28.28 -6.21
CA GLY A 524 -31.01 -29.41 -7.00
C GLY A 524 -29.54 -29.72 -7.01
#